data_bf225be472700fd4ea2f9ee04ea6ec0f
#
_entry.id   bf225be472700fd4ea2f9ee04ea6ec0f
#
_cell.length_a   1.000
_cell.length_b   1.000
_cell.length_c   1.000
_cell.angle_alpha   90.00
_cell.angle_beta   90.00
_cell.angle_gamma   90.00
#
_symmetry.space_group_name_H-M   'P 1'
#
loop_
_entity.id
_entity.type
_entity.pdbx_description
1 polymer ?
#
loop_
_entity_poly.entity_id
_entity_poly.type
_entity_poly.pdbx_seq_one_letter_code
_entity_poly.pdbx_strand_id
1 'polypeptide(L)'
;RRQRQMCIRDRLYIMPYDELDEAIAIQNNVAQGLSSAIMTNNVREAEAFLCASGSDCGIANVNIGTSGAEIGGAFGGEKETGGGRESGSDAWKAYMRRQTNTVNYGRTLPLAQGIKFDLG
;
A
#
# COMPACT_ATOMS: atom_id res chain seq x y z
N ARG A 1 22.82 -3.77 -23.37
CA ARG A 1 21.56 -4.00 -22.61
C ARG A 1 21.35 -3.01 -21.44
N ARG A 2 22.41 -2.63 -20.70
CA ARG A 2 22.29 -1.67 -19.57
C ARG A 2 21.94 -0.24 -20.01
N GLN A 3 22.39 0.21 -21.17
CA GLN A 3 22.06 1.55 -21.69
C GLN A 3 20.58 1.71 -22.06
N ARG A 4 19.88 0.65 -22.47
CA ARG A 4 18.44 0.70 -22.76
C ARG A 4 17.58 0.87 -21.48
N GLN A 5 18.02 0.40 -20.34
CA GLN A 5 17.32 0.57 -19.07
C GLN A 5 17.47 1.99 -18.51
N MET A 6 18.58 2.67 -18.75
CA MET A 6 18.76 4.07 -18.33
C MET A 6 17.85 5.05 -19.10
N CYS A 7 17.50 4.74 -20.35
CA CYS A 7 16.59 5.58 -21.16
C CYS A 7 15.11 5.43 -20.78
N ILE A 8 14.72 4.48 -19.94
CA ILE A 8 13.32 4.29 -19.51
C ILE A 8 12.86 5.46 -18.61
N ARG A 9 13.73 6.07 -17.86
CA ARG A 9 13.43 7.23 -16.98
C ARG A 9 13.04 8.49 -17.75
N ASP A 10 13.48 8.62 -19.00
CA ASP A 10 13.27 9.80 -19.84
C ASP A 10 12.06 9.64 -20.77
N ARG A 11 11.24 8.59 -20.58
CA ARG A 11 10.07 8.34 -21.40
C ARG A 11 8.80 8.70 -20.66
N LEU A 12 7.99 9.54 -21.28
CA LEU A 12 6.62 9.82 -20.88
C LEU A 12 5.69 9.10 -21.86
N TYR A 13 4.85 8.21 -21.33
CA TYR A 13 3.78 7.57 -22.09
C TYR A 13 2.50 8.38 -21.93
N ILE A 14 1.92 8.81 -23.02
CA ILE A 14 0.66 9.54 -23.06
C ILE A 14 -0.40 8.59 -23.59
N MET A 15 -1.43 8.34 -22.81
CA MET A 15 -2.53 7.44 -23.15
C MET A 15 -3.84 8.20 -22.99
N PRO A 16 -4.64 8.35 -24.06
CA PRO A 16 -5.99 8.93 -23.95
C PRO A 16 -6.93 7.95 -23.25
N TYR A 17 -7.94 8.47 -22.58
CA TYR A 17 -9.04 7.71 -22.01
C TYR A 17 -10.32 8.54 -22.10
N ASP A 18 -11.47 7.89 -22.11
CA ASP A 18 -12.76 8.54 -22.15
C ASP A 18 -13.40 8.66 -20.76
N GLU A 19 -13.27 7.60 -19.95
CA GLU A 19 -13.87 7.54 -18.61
C GLU A 19 -12.79 7.29 -17.54
N LEU A 20 -13.02 7.79 -16.32
CA LEU A 20 -12.07 7.66 -15.20
C LEU A 20 -11.76 6.20 -14.85
N ASP A 21 -12.77 5.33 -14.89
CA ASP A 21 -12.59 3.90 -14.59
C ASP A 21 -11.63 3.23 -15.58
N GLU A 22 -11.65 3.65 -16.85
CA GLU A 22 -10.70 3.20 -17.85
C GLU A 22 -9.28 3.68 -17.50
N ALA A 23 -9.11 4.95 -17.12
CA ALA A 23 -7.83 5.50 -16.72
C ALA A 23 -7.24 4.75 -15.50
N ILE A 24 -8.07 4.45 -14.51
CA ILE A 24 -7.68 3.68 -13.33
C ILE A 24 -7.28 2.25 -13.73
N ALA A 25 -8.03 1.61 -14.62
CA ALA A 25 -7.73 0.28 -15.11
C ALA A 25 -6.39 0.24 -15.87
N ILE A 26 -6.13 1.20 -16.75
CA ILE A 26 -4.87 1.34 -17.48
C ILE A 26 -3.70 1.53 -16.50
N GLN A 27 -3.86 2.44 -15.53
CA GLN A 27 -2.84 2.69 -14.50
C GLN A 27 -2.55 1.45 -13.68
N ASN A 28 -3.58 0.71 -13.28
CA ASN A 28 -3.42 -0.48 -12.44
C ASN A 28 -2.89 -1.70 -13.20
N ASN A 29 -2.95 -1.71 -14.53
CA ASN A 29 -2.50 -2.83 -15.38
C ASN A 29 -0.98 -2.79 -15.65
N VAL A 30 -0.19 -2.52 -14.61
CA VAL A 30 1.27 -2.57 -14.64
C VAL A 30 1.78 -3.33 -13.42
N ALA A 31 3.00 -3.84 -13.50
CA ALA A 31 3.61 -4.62 -12.42
C ALA A 31 4.01 -3.75 -11.19
N GLN A 32 4.21 -2.47 -11.41
CA GLN A 32 4.64 -1.53 -10.37
C GLN A 32 3.43 -0.85 -9.70
N GLY A 33 3.56 -0.52 -8.42
CA GLY A 33 2.53 0.17 -7.63
C GLY A 33 3.14 1.07 -6.56
N LEU A 34 4.16 1.87 -6.91
CA LEU A 34 4.82 2.73 -5.93
C LEU A 34 4.00 3.99 -5.66
N SER A 35 3.81 4.84 -6.67
CA SER A 35 3.10 6.10 -6.50
C SER A 35 2.30 6.48 -7.74
N SER A 36 1.20 7.18 -7.50
CA SER A 36 0.26 7.67 -8.50
C SER A 36 -0.31 9.02 -8.09
N ALA A 37 -0.89 9.74 -9.04
CA ALA A 37 -1.57 10.99 -8.76
C ALA A 37 -2.73 11.21 -9.73
N ILE A 38 -3.78 11.87 -9.25
CA ILE A 38 -4.86 12.41 -10.04
C ILE A 38 -4.88 13.93 -9.91
N MET A 39 -5.12 14.63 -11.02
CA MET A 39 -5.34 16.08 -11.05
C MET A 39 -6.81 16.33 -11.38
N THR A 40 -7.59 16.73 -10.39
CA THR A 40 -9.03 16.95 -10.55
C THR A 40 -9.56 17.98 -9.57
N ASN A 41 -10.63 18.67 -9.96
CA ASN A 41 -11.44 19.53 -9.09
C ASN A 41 -12.76 18.85 -8.67
N ASN A 42 -12.98 17.62 -9.12
CA ASN A 42 -14.17 16.84 -8.81
C ASN A 42 -13.89 15.92 -7.61
N VAL A 43 -14.53 16.18 -6.49
CA VAL A 43 -14.37 15.39 -5.27
C VAL A 43 -14.73 13.91 -5.46
N ARG A 44 -15.73 13.61 -6.30
CA ARG A 44 -16.12 12.21 -6.56
C ARG A 44 -15.07 11.44 -7.32
N GLU A 45 -14.37 12.07 -8.25
CA GLU A 45 -13.23 11.46 -8.95
C GLU A 45 -12.05 11.24 -8.00
N ALA A 46 -11.78 12.21 -7.12
CA ALA A 46 -10.75 12.06 -6.10
C ALA A 46 -11.05 10.87 -5.16
N GLU A 47 -12.28 10.76 -4.68
CA GLU A 47 -12.72 9.65 -3.82
C GLU A 47 -12.68 8.30 -4.56
N ALA A 48 -13.11 8.25 -5.82
CA ALA A 48 -13.03 7.05 -6.65
C ALA A 48 -11.58 6.60 -6.87
N PHE A 49 -10.66 7.56 -7.05
CA PHE A 49 -9.23 7.27 -7.21
C PHE A 49 -8.57 6.77 -5.91
N LEU A 50 -8.99 7.28 -4.75
CA LEU A 50 -8.40 6.95 -3.45
C LEU A 50 -9.05 5.72 -2.77
N CYS A 51 -10.20 5.26 -3.24
CA CYS A 51 -10.89 4.12 -2.63
C CYS A 51 -10.15 2.78 -2.89
N ALA A 52 -10.56 1.74 -2.19
CA ALA A 52 -9.93 0.41 -2.27
C ALA A 52 -9.94 -0.22 -3.67
N SER A 53 -10.89 0.16 -4.53
CA SER A 53 -10.95 -0.25 -5.94
C SER A 53 -10.32 0.77 -6.90
N GLY A 54 -9.77 1.87 -6.39
CA GLY A 54 -9.13 2.93 -7.15
C GLY A 54 -7.67 2.61 -7.49
N SER A 55 -6.77 3.53 -7.17
CA SER A 55 -5.35 3.37 -7.47
C SER A 55 -4.69 2.26 -6.64
N ASP A 56 -4.12 1.27 -7.30
CA ASP A 56 -3.37 0.16 -6.70
C ASP A 56 -1.88 0.55 -6.53
N CYS A 57 -1.66 1.60 -5.75
CA CYS A 57 -0.34 2.11 -5.41
C CYS A 57 -0.21 2.35 -3.91
N GLY A 58 1.01 2.23 -3.39
CA GLY A 58 1.29 2.52 -1.99
C GLY A 58 1.16 4.01 -1.64
N ILE A 59 1.30 4.89 -2.63
CA ILE A 59 1.10 6.33 -2.52
C ILE A 59 0.12 6.76 -3.61
N ALA A 60 -1.00 7.33 -3.23
CA ALA A 60 -1.99 7.90 -4.13
C ALA A 60 -2.25 9.35 -3.75
N ASN A 61 -1.94 10.26 -4.66
CA ASN A 61 -2.00 11.69 -4.43
C ASN A 61 -3.13 12.35 -5.22
N VAL A 62 -3.69 13.42 -4.68
CA VAL A 62 -4.65 14.27 -5.38
C VAL A 62 -4.09 15.68 -5.50
N ASN A 63 -4.02 16.19 -6.74
CA ASN A 63 -3.53 17.55 -7.06
C ASN A 63 -2.09 17.84 -6.60
N ILE A 64 -1.29 16.79 -6.44
CA ILE A 64 0.15 16.87 -6.19
C ILE A 64 0.85 15.75 -6.97
N GLY A 65 2.07 16.00 -7.39
CA GLY A 65 2.84 15.04 -8.19
C GLY A 65 3.26 13.78 -7.42
N THR A 66 3.74 12.79 -8.15
CA THR A 66 4.18 11.48 -7.62
C THR A 66 5.60 11.48 -7.05
N SER A 67 6.34 12.57 -7.16
CA SER A 67 7.78 12.65 -6.85
C SER A 67 8.11 12.82 -5.37
N GLY A 68 7.13 12.92 -4.51
CA GLY A 68 7.33 13.08 -3.08
C GLY A 68 6.19 12.48 -2.27
N ALA A 69 6.56 11.83 -1.18
CA ALA A 69 5.62 11.51 -0.12
C ALA A 69 5.70 12.59 0.96
N GLU A 70 4.57 12.92 1.57
CA GLU A 70 4.55 13.75 2.76
C GLU A 70 5.37 13.09 3.87
N ILE A 71 6.21 13.86 4.59
CA ILE A 71 7.17 13.31 5.58
C ILE A 71 6.50 12.42 6.64
N GLY A 72 5.27 12.72 7.03
CA GLY A 72 4.53 11.91 8.00
C GLY A 72 3.90 10.65 7.41
N GLY A 73 3.79 10.54 6.10
CA GLY A 73 3.18 9.42 5.41
C GLY A 73 4.09 8.20 5.34
N ALA A 74 3.51 7.01 5.36
CA ALA A 74 4.25 5.77 5.19
C ALA A 74 4.69 5.60 3.74
N PHE A 75 6.00 5.55 3.49
CA PHE A 75 6.58 5.39 2.16
C PHE A 75 6.77 3.92 1.80
N GLY A 76 6.21 3.50 0.70
CA GLY A 76 6.35 2.15 0.15
C GLY A 76 5.32 1.91 -0.96
N GLY A 77 5.41 0.77 -1.62
CA GLY A 77 4.60 0.43 -2.78
C GLY A 77 3.79 -0.83 -2.59
N GLU A 78 3.06 -1.16 -3.64
CA GLU A 78 2.28 -2.38 -3.81
C GLU A 78 2.81 -3.18 -4.99
N LYS A 79 2.27 -4.36 -5.24
CA LYS A 79 2.67 -5.26 -6.35
C LYS A 79 4.17 -5.58 -6.32
N GLU A 80 4.85 -5.50 -7.47
CA GLU A 80 6.30 -5.77 -7.55
C GLU A 80 7.17 -4.72 -6.87
N THR A 81 6.63 -3.56 -6.50
CA THR A 81 7.34 -2.59 -5.66
C THR A 81 7.30 -2.95 -4.17
N GLY A 82 6.66 -4.06 -3.80
CA GLY A 82 6.59 -4.60 -2.46
C GLY A 82 5.43 -4.04 -1.64
N GLY A 83 4.92 -4.82 -0.68
CA GLY A 83 3.81 -4.45 0.19
C GLY A 83 4.22 -3.87 1.54
N GLY A 84 5.52 -3.54 1.72
CA GLY A 84 6.03 -2.96 2.95
C GLY A 84 6.01 -1.43 2.95
N ARG A 85 6.36 -0.87 4.10
CA ARG A 85 6.61 0.56 4.25
C ARG A 85 7.96 0.74 4.93
N GLU A 86 8.86 1.54 4.31
CA GLU A 86 10.24 1.67 4.78
C GLU A 86 10.46 2.86 5.69
N SER A 87 9.62 3.89 5.61
CA SER A 87 9.75 5.10 6.41
C SER A 87 8.40 5.79 6.59
N GLY A 88 8.34 6.73 7.54
CA GLY A 88 7.15 7.52 7.87
C GLY A 88 6.10 6.74 8.65
N SER A 89 5.12 7.43 9.23
CA SER A 89 4.01 6.87 9.99
C SER A 89 4.46 5.80 11.00
N ASP A 90 3.90 4.60 10.91
CA ASP A 90 4.20 3.45 11.77
C ASP A 90 5.20 2.45 11.16
N ALA A 91 5.90 2.83 10.08
CA ALA A 91 6.88 1.98 9.39
C ALA A 91 7.97 1.46 10.34
N TRP A 92 8.32 2.23 11.39
CA TRP A 92 9.27 1.81 12.42
C TRP A 92 8.90 0.47 13.08
N LYS A 93 7.63 0.09 13.12
CA LYS A 93 7.17 -1.20 13.65
C LYS A 93 7.71 -2.40 12.87
N ALA A 94 7.99 -2.23 11.58
CA ALA A 94 8.56 -3.28 10.74
C ALA A 94 9.99 -3.67 11.15
N TYR A 95 10.70 -2.74 11.80
CA TYR A 95 12.06 -2.96 12.30
C TYR A 95 12.08 -3.55 13.72
N MET A 96 10.92 -3.72 14.34
CA MET A 96 10.78 -4.24 15.69
C MET A 96 10.39 -5.72 15.66
N ARG A 97 11.03 -6.52 16.53
CA ARG A 97 10.58 -7.90 16.73
C ARG A 97 9.26 -7.90 17.49
N ARG A 98 8.24 -8.48 16.88
CA ARG A 98 6.94 -8.67 17.53
C ARG A 98 6.91 -10.02 18.23
N GLN A 99 6.49 -10.03 19.49
CA GLN A 99 6.34 -11.24 20.27
C GLN A 99 5.11 -11.10 21.19
N THR A 100 4.24 -12.08 21.13
CA THR A 100 3.13 -12.19 22.07
C THR A 100 3.57 -13.07 23.23
N ASN A 101 3.38 -12.58 24.46
CA ASN A 101 3.70 -13.31 25.68
C ASN A 101 2.44 -13.45 26.53
N THR A 102 2.18 -14.65 26.98
CA THR A 102 1.15 -14.94 27.97
C THR A 102 1.80 -15.61 29.14
N VAL A 103 1.61 -15.07 30.36
CA VAL A 103 2.18 -15.60 31.58
C VAL A 103 1.04 -15.99 32.51
N ASN A 104 0.97 -17.26 32.86
CA ASN A 104 0.05 -17.76 33.86
C ASN A 104 0.75 -17.83 35.22
N TYR A 105 0.33 -16.99 36.17
CA TYR A 105 0.82 -17.00 37.53
C TYR A 105 0.05 -17.94 38.43
N GLY A 106 -1.03 -18.56 37.95
CA GLY A 106 -1.81 -19.56 38.68
C GLY A 106 -1.21 -20.98 38.60
N ARG A 107 -1.74 -21.86 39.40
CA ARG A 107 -1.39 -23.29 39.38
C ARG A 107 -2.35 -24.14 38.55
N THR A 108 -3.40 -23.55 38.06
CA THR A 108 -4.36 -24.18 37.17
C THR A 108 -4.04 -23.82 35.72
N LEU A 109 -4.34 -24.72 34.78
CA LEU A 109 -4.23 -24.44 33.37
C LEU A 109 -5.54 -23.85 32.86
N PRO A 110 -5.66 -22.54 32.67
CA PRO A 110 -6.82 -21.95 32.03
C PRO A 110 -6.78 -22.28 30.54
N LEU A 111 -7.74 -23.05 30.07
CA LEU A 111 -7.89 -23.33 28.65
C LEU A 111 -8.59 -22.16 27.99
N ALA A 112 -8.05 -21.72 26.86
CA ALA A 112 -8.63 -20.63 26.07
C ALA A 112 -10.04 -21.01 25.59
N GLN A 113 -10.95 -20.03 25.52
CA GLN A 113 -12.28 -20.16 24.92
C GLN A 113 -13.21 -21.21 25.59
N GLY A 114 -13.00 -21.53 26.88
CA GLY A 114 -13.87 -22.45 27.60
C GLY A 114 -13.78 -23.90 27.14
N ILE A 115 -12.74 -24.30 26.46
CA ILE A 115 -12.47 -25.68 26.06
C ILE A 115 -12.33 -26.52 27.36
N LYS A 116 -13.11 -27.61 27.48
CA LYS A 116 -12.99 -28.61 28.53
C LYS A 116 -12.54 -29.91 27.87
N PHE A 117 -11.49 -30.51 28.39
CA PHE A 117 -11.14 -31.90 28.09
C PHE A 117 -11.72 -32.80 29.20
N ASP A 118 -12.59 -33.68 28.82
CA ASP A 118 -13.05 -34.74 29.73
C ASP A 118 -12.02 -35.87 29.63
N LEU A 119 -11.14 -35.92 30.60
CA LEU A 119 -10.16 -37.00 30.72
C LEU A 119 -10.81 -38.10 31.57
N GLY A 120 -11.79 -38.82 30.98
CA GLY A 120 -12.56 -39.87 31.56
C GLY A 120 -11.87 -40.74 32.63
#